data_095962611072d1328d86dec5608fa6f9
#
_entry.id   095962611072d1328d86dec5608fa6f9
#
_cell.length_a   1.000
_cell.length_b   1.000
_cell.length_c   1.000
_cell.angle_alpha   90.00
_cell.angle_beta   90.00
_cell.angle_gamma   90.00
#
_symmetry.space_group_name_H-M   'P 1'
#
loop_
_entity.id
_entity.type
_entity.pdbx_description
1 polymer ?
#
loop_
_entity_poly.entity_id
_entity_poly.type
_entity_poly.pdbx_seq_one_letter_code
_entity_poly.pdbx_strand_id
1 'polypeptide(L)'
;MKILNFGSLNIDHVYKVNQFVRPGETIQSKGYRQYCGGKGQNQSIALAHAGANVSHAGRIGPDGLILKERLTAAKVDTRFVEIIESASGHAVIQVNREGENAIIIHGGANQTIDARAAEKVVAAFSAGDYLLLQNEISAIPEIIQTAAAKGLQIIFNPAPMTAAVEDYPLDSVNMFVLNEIEGQELTGETEPEAILMGMQYRFAKAQTILTLGKNGARYIDHSQRLKVAAPKVRVVDTTAAGDTFIGYLLAELARKRPIVSALETACQAAALCVTRSGAVDSIPTLHDLNEVT
;
A
#
# COMPACT_ATOMS: atom_id res chain seq x y z
N MET A 1 -1.21 -20.31 2.24
CA MET A 1 -1.43 -19.12 3.06
C MET A 1 -2.21 -18.14 2.22
N LYS A 2 -3.31 -17.58 2.74
CA LYS A 2 -4.12 -16.55 2.07
C LYS A 2 -3.65 -15.18 2.53
N ILE A 3 -3.87 -14.18 1.69
CA ILE A 3 -3.60 -12.78 2.05
C ILE A 3 -4.90 -12.00 1.95
N LEU A 4 -5.35 -11.44 3.07
CA LEU A 4 -6.38 -10.42 3.11
C LEU A 4 -5.69 -9.05 3.01
N ASN A 5 -5.98 -8.30 1.96
CA ASN A 5 -5.67 -6.88 1.93
C ASN A 5 -6.94 -6.09 2.22
N PHE A 6 -7.03 -5.48 3.40
CA PHE A 6 -8.15 -4.65 3.77
C PHE A 6 -7.73 -3.20 3.59
N GLY A 7 -8.15 -2.60 2.48
CA GLY A 7 -7.55 -1.34 2.06
C GLY A 7 -8.43 -0.47 1.18
N SER A 8 -7.88 0.67 0.82
CA SER A 8 -8.53 1.72 0.05
C SER A 8 -8.71 1.38 -1.42
N LEU A 9 -9.75 1.95 -1.98
CA LEU A 9 -10.09 1.95 -3.40
C LEU A 9 -10.42 3.39 -3.80
N ASN A 10 -9.60 3.99 -4.68
CA ASN A 10 -9.74 5.39 -5.07
C ASN A 10 -9.85 5.57 -6.57
N ILE A 11 -10.64 6.55 -6.98
CA ILE A 11 -10.67 7.07 -8.34
C ILE A 11 -9.79 8.31 -8.38
N ASP A 12 -8.72 8.29 -9.16
CA ASP A 12 -7.81 9.43 -9.31
C ASP A 12 -8.21 10.25 -10.54
N HIS A 13 -8.74 11.45 -10.31
CA HIS A 13 -9.11 12.43 -11.33
C HIS A 13 -7.92 13.35 -11.61
N VAL A 14 -7.18 13.08 -12.66
CA VAL A 14 -5.95 13.80 -13.01
C VAL A 14 -6.22 14.87 -14.06
N TYR A 15 -6.03 16.12 -13.68
CA TYR A 15 -6.19 17.31 -14.54
C TYR A 15 -4.80 17.87 -14.89
N LYS A 16 -4.47 17.90 -16.19
CA LYS A 16 -3.30 18.63 -16.66
C LYS A 16 -3.64 20.12 -16.75
N VAL A 17 -2.88 20.95 -16.05
CA VAL A 17 -3.08 22.40 -15.97
C VAL A 17 -1.81 23.15 -16.36
N ASN A 18 -1.91 24.46 -16.66
CA ASN A 18 -0.73 25.27 -16.87
C ASN A 18 -0.08 25.67 -15.54
N GLN A 19 -0.91 25.96 -14.54
CA GLN A 19 -0.58 26.34 -13.17
C GLN A 19 -1.66 25.82 -12.24
N PHE A 20 -1.36 25.69 -10.96
CA PHE A 20 -2.37 25.35 -9.96
C PHE A 20 -3.39 26.48 -9.82
N VAL A 21 -4.68 26.11 -9.64
CA VAL A 21 -5.75 27.09 -9.39
C VAL A 21 -5.49 27.83 -8.07
N ARG A 22 -5.71 29.15 -8.07
CA ARG A 22 -5.59 30.01 -6.90
C ARG A 22 -6.96 30.38 -6.35
N PRO A 23 -7.04 30.84 -5.08
CA PRO A 23 -8.31 31.32 -4.54
C PRO A 23 -8.95 32.39 -5.43
N GLY A 24 -10.24 32.22 -5.77
CA GLY A 24 -10.98 33.12 -6.64
C GLY A 24 -10.70 33.00 -8.14
N GLU A 25 -9.82 32.08 -8.56
CA GLU A 25 -9.45 31.86 -9.96
C GLU A 25 -10.29 30.71 -10.56
N THR A 26 -10.63 30.85 -11.84
CA THR A 26 -11.16 29.74 -12.66
C THR A 26 -10.17 29.47 -13.79
N ILE A 27 -9.67 28.24 -13.89
CA ILE A 27 -8.76 27.84 -14.95
C ILE A 27 -9.36 26.73 -15.81
N GLN A 28 -8.97 26.67 -17.07
CA GLN A 28 -9.30 25.57 -17.95
C GLN A 28 -8.20 24.52 -17.96
N SER A 29 -8.55 23.24 -17.74
CA SER A 29 -7.62 22.13 -17.88
C SER A 29 -7.22 21.91 -19.34
N LYS A 30 -5.99 21.45 -19.57
CA LYS A 30 -5.48 21.04 -20.89
C LYS A 30 -5.77 19.57 -21.20
N GLY A 31 -6.14 18.79 -20.22
CA GLY A 31 -6.49 17.39 -20.35
C GLY A 31 -7.01 16.83 -19.03
N TYR A 32 -7.82 15.79 -19.16
CA TYR A 32 -8.37 15.06 -18.04
C TYR A 32 -8.19 13.56 -18.29
N ARG A 33 -7.80 12.84 -17.26
CA ARG A 33 -7.78 11.38 -17.25
C ARG A 33 -8.22 10.87 -15.89
N GLN A 34 -8.84 9.71 -15.91
CA GLN A 34 -9.22 8.97 -14.71
C GLN A 34 -8.37 7.71 -14.60
N TYR A 35 -7.89 7.44 -13.39
CA TYR A 35 -7.09 6.25 -13.09
C TYR A 35 -7.67 5.54 -11.88
N CYS A 36 -7.41 4.25 -11.80
CA CYS A 36 -7.61 3.48 -10.59
C CYS A 36 -6.42 3.68 -9.66
N GLY A 37 -6.68 3.99 -8.40
CA GLY A 37 -5.68 4.28 -7.39
C GLY A 37 -6.08 3.81 -6.00
N GLY A 38 -5.40 4.34 -5.00
CA GLY A 38 -5.48 3.90 -3.62
C GLY A 38 -4.43 2.82 -3.30
N LYS A 39 -3.74 2.98 -2.15
CA LYS A 39 -2.68 2.03 -1.73
C LYS A 39 -3.21 0.61 -1.62
N GLY A 40 -4.43 0.44 -1.08
CA GLY A 40 -5.06 -0.87 -0.97
C GLY A 40 -5.21 -1.55 -2.33
N GLN A 41 -5.70 -0.82 -3.35
CA GLN A 41 -5.83 -1.36 -4.70
C GLN A 41 -4.47 -1.70 -5.32
N ASN A 42 -3.51 -0.78 -5.25
CA ASN A 42 -2.18 -0.98 -5.81
C ASN A 42 -1.51 -2.22 -5.19
N GLN A 43 -1.53 -2.35 -3.87
CA GLN A 43 -0.93 -3.46 -3.15
C GLN A 43 -1.63 -4.79 -3.46
N SER A 44 -2.97 -4.81 -3.62
CA SER A 44 -3.70 -6.03 -4.04
C SER A 44 -3.31 -6.47 -5.44
N ILE A 45 -3.17 -5.53 -6.38
CA ILE A 45 -2.76 -5.84 -7.75
C ILE A 45 -1.30 -6.31 -7.77
N ALA A 46 -0.42 -5.68 -7.01
CA ALA A 46 0.96 -6.10 -6.89
C ALA A 46 1.09 -7.53 -6.32
N LEU A 47 0.31 -7.86 -5.29
CA LEU A 47 0.20 -9.22 -4.74
C LEU A 47 -0.24 -10.23 -5.80
N ALA A 48 -1.29 -9.90 -6.56
CA ALA A 48 -1.83 -10.78 -7.59
C ALA A 48 -0.85 -10.95 -8.77
N HIS A 49 -0.22 -9.87 -9.23
CA HIS A 49 0.82 -9.90 -10.26
C HIS A 49 2.04 -10.70 -9.82
N ALA A 50 2.39 -10.65 -8.53
CA ALA A 50 3.38 -11.53 -7.92
C ALA A 50 2.87 -12.97 -7.71
N GLY A 51 1.65 -13.32 -8.12
CA GLY A 51 1.07 -14.67 -8.08
C GLY A 51 0.63 -15.12 -6.69
N ALA A 52 0.33 -14.20 -5.76
CA ALA A 52 -0.22 -14.53 -4.46
C ALA A 52 -1.74 -14.81 -4.52
N ASN A 53 -2.25 -15.61 -3.58
CA ASN A 53 -3.69 -15.78 -3.36
C ASN A 53 -4.19 -14.65 -2.47
N VAL A 54 -4.68 -13.57 -3.07
CA VAL A 54 -5.11 -12.35 -2.40
C VAL A 54 -6.61 -12.12 -2.54
N SER A 55 -7.25 -11.79 -1.41
CA SER A 55 -8.61 -11.23 -1.35
C SER A 55 -8.51 -9.76 -0.94
N HIS A 56 -9.21 -8.89 -1.66
CA HIS A 56 -9.35 -7.49 -1.29
C HIS A 56 -10.65 -7.26 -0.54
N ALA A 57 -10.58 -6.60 0.61
CA ALA A 57 -11.73 -6.08 1.35
C ALA A 57 -11.70 -4.55 1.35
N GLY A 58 -12.85 -3.94 1.12
CA GLY A 58 -13.01 -2.48 1.07
C GLY A 58 -14.41 -2.10 0.67
N ARG A 59 -14.65 -0.79 0.53
CA ARG A 59 -15.95 -0.25 0.10
C ARG A 59 -15.78 0.71 -1.04
N ILE A 60 -16.73 0.67 -1.97
CA ILE A 60 -16.87 1.59 -3.10
C ILE A 60 -18.30 2.08 -3.19
N GLY A 61 -18.49 3.22 -3.86
CA GLY A 61 -19.80 3.65 -4.33
C GLY A 61 -20.17 3.05 -5.69
N PRO A 62 -21.38 3.37 -6.22
CA PRO A 62 -21.78 2.94 -7.57
C PRO A 62 -20.86 3.50 -8.68
N ASP A 63 -20.20 4.63 -8.42
CA ASP A 63 -19.22 5.28 -9.31
C ASP A 63 -17.88 4.52 -9.36
N GLY A 64 -17.61 3.64 -8.39
CA GLY A 64 -16.35 2.92 -8.24
C GLY A 64 -16.32 1.52 -8.86
N LEU A 65 -17.30 1.12 -9.66
CA LEU A 65 -17.35 -0.23 -10.26
C LEU A 65 -16.08 -0.57 -11.05
N ILE A 66 -15.49 0.41 -11.72
CA ILE A 66 -14.23 0.26 -12.46
C ILE A 66 -13.07 -0.21 -11.56
N LEU A 67 -13.05 0.18 -10.28
CA LEU A 67 -12.03 -0.24 -9.30
C LEU A 67 -12.14 -1.75 -9.04
N LYS A 68 -13.37 -2.24 -8.83
CA LYS A 68 -13.64 -3.66 -8.63
C LYS A 68 -13.34 -4.49 -9.87
N GLU A 69 -13.70 -3.98 -11.06
CA GLU A 69 -13.39 -4.61 -12.34
C GLU A 69 -11.86 -4.74 -12.54
N ARG A 70 -11.11 -3.68 -12.19
CA ARG A 70 -9.64 -3.70 -12.28
C ARG A 70 -9.00 -4.74 -11.37
N LEU A 71 -9.47 -4.87 -10.13
CA LEU A 71 -9.05 -5.94 -9.21
C LEU A 71 -9.36 -7.33 -9.77
N THR A 72 -10.58 -7.52 -10.28
CA THR A 72 -11.01 -8.79 -10.86
C THR A 72 -10.18 -9.17 -12.08
N ALA A 73 -9.88 -8.21 -12.96
CA ALA A 73 -9.01 -8.40 -14.12
C ALA A 73 -7.58 -8.82 -13.71
N ALA A 74 -7.08 -8.33 -12.57
CA ALA A 74 -5.81 -8.75 -11.99
C ALA A 74 -5.90 -10.07 -11.21
N LYS A 75 -7.05 -10.77 -11.22
CA LYS A 75 -7.31 -12.04 -10.51
C LYS A 75 -7.29 -11.91 -8.97
N VAL A 76 -7.58 -10.73 -8.44
CA VAL A 76 -7.84 -10.53 -7.01
C VAL A 76 -9.25 -11.03 -6.69
N ASP A 77 -9.41 -11.74 -5.58
CA ASP A 77 -10.73 -12.12 -5.07
C ASP A 77 -11.43 -10.89 -4.47
N THR A 78 -12.52 -10.45 -5.10
CA THR A 78 -13.26 -9.23 -4.78
C THR A 78 -14.57 -9.48 -4.03
N ARG A 79 -14.80 -10.68 -3.46
CA ARG A 79 -16.03 -11.02 -2.74
C ARG A 79 -16.29 -10.12 -1.52
N PHE A 80 -15.26 -9.51 -0.95
CA PHE A 80 -15.34 -8.62 0.20
C PHE A 80 -15.31 -7.14 -0.18
N VAL A 81 -15.39 -6.79 -1.46
CA VAL A 81 -15.59 -5.42 -1.92
C VAL A 81 -17.08 -5.13 -1.92
N GLU A 82 -17.54 -4.33 -0.96
CA GLU A 82 -18.94 -3.95 -0.80
C GLU A 82 -19.24 -2.67 -1.61
N ILE A 83 -20.40 -2.63 -2.27
CA ILE A 83 -20.93 -1.43 -2.94
C ILE A 83 -21.95 -0.79 -2.00
N ILE A 84 -21.77 0.48 -1.68
CA ILE A 84 -22.63 1.21 -0.74
C ILE A 84 -23.18 2.48 -1.38
N GLU A 85 -24.24 3.05 -0.81
CA GLU A 85 -24.81 4.34 -1.26
C GLU A 85 -23.98 5.52 -0.74
N SER A 86 -22.76 5.66 -1.27
CA SER A 86 -21.84 6.77 -1.01
C SER A 86 -20.93 6.93 -2.21
N ALA A 87 -20.30 8.09 -2.39
CA ALA A 87 -19.24 8.23 -3.38
C ALA A 87 -18.04 7.35 -3.01
N SER A 88 -17.39 6.78 -3.99
CA SER A 88 -16.10 6.11 -3.78
C SER A 88 -15.03 7.08 -3.26
N GLY A 89 -14.01 6.55 -2.62
CA GLY A 89 -12.81 7.32 -2.37
C GLY A 89 -12.26 7.88 -3.69
N HIS A 90 -11.83 9.14 -3.69
CA HIS A 90 -11.28 9.74 -4.90
C HIS A 90 -10.24 10.82 -4.59
N ALA A 91 -9.37 11.06 -5.55
CA ALA A 91 -8.42 12.16 -5.52
C ALA A 91 -8.64 13.10 -6.71
N VAL A 92 -8.60 14.41 -6.47
CA VAL A 92 -8.51 15.44 -7.50
C VAL A 92 -7.05 15.89 -7.56
N ILE A 93 -6.40 15.58 -8.67
CA ILE A 93 -4.96 15.78 -8.85
C ILE A 93 -4.75 16.78 -9.98
N GLN A 94 -4.17 17.91 -9.66
CA GLN A 94 -3.67 18.86 -10.65
C GLN A 94 -2.21 18.56 -10.94
N VAL A 95 -1.83 18.50 -12.22
CA VAL A 95 -0.43 18.35 -12.65
C VAL A 95 -0.07 19.53 -13.55
N ASN A 96 0.89 20.34 -13.14
CA ASN A 96 1.35 21.52 -13.87
C ASN A 96 2.36 21.16 -15.00
N ARG A 97 2.86 22.17 -15.71
CA ARG A 97 3.82 22.00 -16.82
C ARG A 97 5.19 21.47 -16.36
N GLU A 98 5.55 21.76 -15.15
CA GLU A 98 6.80 21.36 -14.50
C GLU A 98 6.73 19.92 -13.97
N GLY A 99 5.52 19.28 -14.03
CA GLY A 99 5.28 17.94 -13.52
C GLY A 99 5.03 17.89 -12.01
N GLU A 100 4.89 19.04 -11.36
CA GLU A 100 4.50 19.11 -9.95
C GLU A 100 3.01 18.77 -9.81
N ASN A 101 2.60 18.30 -8.64
CA ASN A 101 1.20 17.97 -8.35
C ASN A 101 0.65 18.74 -7.14
N ALA A 102 -0.66 18.95 -7.16
CA ALA A 102 -1.44 19.39 -6.01
C ALA A 102 -2.66 18.48 -5.90
N ILE A 103 -2.86 17.88 -4.72
CA ILE A 103 -3.80 16.77 -4.54
C ILE A 103 -4.79 17.10 -3.43
N ILE A 104 -6.08 16.88 -3.72
CA ILE A 104 -7.17 16.86 -2.73
C ILE A 104 -7.68 15.42 -2.69
N ILE A 105 -7.75 14.83 -1.50
CA ILE A 105 -8.28 13.48 -1.28
C ILE A 105 -9.62 13.58 -0.56
N HIS A 106 -10.61 12.84 -1.05
CA HIS A 106 -11.87 12.58 -0.37
C HIS A 106 -11.97 11.09 -0.08
N GLY A 107 -12.04 10.73 1.21
CA GLY A 107 -12.04 9.32 1.63
C GLY A 107 -13.28 8.53 1.19
N GLY A 108 -14.46 9.19 1.10
CA GLY A 108 -15.70 8.58 0.61
C GLY A 108 -16.01 7.24 1.28
N ALA A 109 -16.33 6.23 0.48
CA ALA A 109 -16.65 4.88 0.94
C ALA A 109 -15.55 4.24 1.81
N ASN A 110 -14.27 4.58 1.61
CA ASN A 110 -13.16 4.09 2.44
C ASN A 110 -13.32 4.47 3.93
N GLN A 111 -13.99 5.58 4.23
CA GLN A 111 -14.20 6.09 5.58
C GLN A 111 -15.52 5.62 6.21
N THR A 112 -16.17 4.63 5.64
CA THR A 112 -17.44 4.07 6.15
C THR A 112 -17.29 2.68 6.76
N ILE A 113 -16.10 2.09 6.70
CA ILE A 113 -15.81 0.78 7.27
C ILE A 113 -15.96 0.86 8.80
N ASP A 114 -16.58 -0.16 9.39
CA ASP A 114 -16.87 -0.24 10.81
C ASP A 114 -16.41 -1.60 11.41
N ALA A 115 -16.50 -1.73 12.73
CA ALA A 115 -16.11 -2.93 13.45
C ALA A 115 -16.88 -4.18 12.96
N ARG A 116 -18.16 -4.03 12.61
CA ARG A 116 -18.97 -5.15 12.10
C ARG A 116 -18.49 -5.67 10.76
N ALA A 117 -18.07 -4.75 9.87
CA ALA A 117 -17.44 -5.13 8.61
C ALA A 117 -16.11 -5.84 8.83
N ALA A 118 -15.30 -5.35 9.80
CA ALA A 118 -14.05 -6.01 10.19
C ALA A 118 -14.29 -7.46 10.65
N GLU A 119 -15.21 -7.69 11.59
CA GLU A 119 -15.56 -9.01 12.10
C GLU A 119 -16.03 -9.95 10.98
N LYS A 120 -16.95 -9.50 10.13
CA LYS A 120 -17.50 -10.28 9.01
C LYS A 120 -16.41 -10.74 8.04
N VAL A 121 -15.49 -9.83 7.68
CA VAL A 121 -14.41 -10.12 6.72
C VAL A 121 -13.37 -11.05 7.36
N VAL A 122 -12.87 -10.70 8.54
CA VAL A 122 -11.82 -11.47 9.24
C VAL A 122 -12.27 -12.88 9.57
N ALA A 123 -13.57 -13.09 9.85
CA ALA A 123 -14.14 -14.42 10.13
C ALA A 123 -13.89 -15.46 9.01
N ALA A 124 -13.73 -15.00 7.75
CA ALA A 124 -13.48 -15.86 6.59
C ALA A 124 -12.03 -16.35 6.45
N PHE A 125 -11.14 -15.86 7.31
CA PHE A 125 -9.72 -16.21 7.32
C PHE A 125 -9.35 -17.05 8.54
N SER A 126 -8.18 -17.68 8.50
CA SER A 126 -7.71 -18.61 9.53
C SER A 126 -6.46 -18.07 10.21
N ALA A 127 -6.17 -18.53 11.43
CA ALA A 127 -4.92 -18.22 12.10
C ALA A 127 -3.72 -18.55 11.20
N GLY A 128 -2.76 -17.62 11.15
CA GLY A 128 -1.58 -17.69 10.29
C GLY A 128 -1.77 -17.12 8.88
N ASP A 129 -3.01 -16.83 8.42
CA ASP A 129 -3.20 -16.05 7.19
C ASP A 129 -2.70 -14.60 7.39
N TYR A 130 -2.31 -13.94 6.30
CA TYR A 130 -1.84 -12.56 6.36
C TYR A 130 -2.99 -11.56 6.26
N LEU A 131 -2.92 -10.51 7.09
CA LEU A 131 -3.69 -9.28 6.94
C LEU A 131 -2.74 -8.14 6.58
N LEU A 132 -2.95 -7.52 5.43
CA LEU A 132 -2.25 -6.31 5.01
C LEU A 132 -3.17 -5.10 5.18
N LEU A 133 -2.66 -4.05 5.82
CA LEU A 133 -3.36 -2.79 6.08
C LEU A 133 -2.51 -1.59 5.66
N GLN A 134 -3.18 -0.52 5.23
CA GLN A 134 -2.63 0.82 5.01
C GLN A 134 -3.46 1.82 5.80
N ASN A 135 -2.99 3.06 5.95
CA ASN A 135 -3.70 4.08 6.73
C ASN A 135 -4.61 4.96 5.86
N GLU A 136 -5.43 4.33 5.00
CA GLU A 136 -6.36 5.05 4.09
C GLU A 136 -7.84 4.69 4.28
N ILE A 137 -8.16 3.83 5.25
CA ILE A 137 -9.54 3.40 5.56
C ILE A 137 -9.89 3.70 7.01
N SER A 138 -11.18 3.71 7.33
CA SER A 138 -11.65 3.78 8.72
C SER A 138 -11.53 2.42 9.45
N ALA A 139 -11.79 2.41 10.75
CA ALA A 139 -11.83 1.21 11.61
C ALA A 139 -10.53 0.37 11.64
N ILE A 140 -9.38 0.97 11.36
CA ILE A 140 -8.08 0.27 11.43
C ILE A 140 -7.83 -0.35 12.81
N PRO A 141 -8.06 0.35 13.93
CA PRO A 141 -7.90 -0.23 15.26
C PRO A 141 -8.74 -1.49 15.47
N GLU A 142 -10.02 -1.46 15.07
CA GLU A 142 -10.95 -2.57 15.20
C GLU A 142 -10.55 -3.75 14.31
N ILE A 143 -10.06 -3.47 13.10
CA ILE A 143 -9.56 -4.50 12.18
C ILE A 143 -8.33 -5.17 12.77
N ILE A 144 -7.37 -4.41 13.33
CA ILE A 144 -6.16 -4.94 13.99
C ILE A 144 -6.56 -5.82 15.18
N GLN A 145 -7.44 -5.34 16.06
CA GLN A 145 -7.88 -6.08 17.25
C GLN A 145 -8.57 -7.40 16.87
N THR A 146 -9.49 -7.34 15.90
CA THR A 146 -10.24 -8.51 15.43
C THR A 146 -9.30 -9.54 14.79
N ALA A 147 -8.35 -9.08 13.98
CA ALA A 147 -7.38 -9.95 13.32
C ALA A 147 -6.40 -10.58 14.31
N ALA A 148 -5.92 -9.81 15.30
CA ALA A 148 -5.06 -10.31 16.35
C ALA A 148 -5.77 -11.39 17.19
N ALA A 149 -7.03 -11.16 17.58
CA ALA A 149 -7.83 -12.14 18.31
C ALA A 149 -8.05 -13.43 17.49
N LYS A 150 -8.10 -13.33 16.17
CA LYS A 150 -8.24 -14.49 15.25
C LYS A 150 -6.90 -15.19 14.97
N GLY A 151 -5.77 -14.57 15.34
CA GLY A 151 -4.43 -15.10 15.11
C GLY A 151 -3.89 -14.90 13.70
N LEU A 152 -4.37 -13.87 12.97
CA LEU A 152 -3.78 -13.47 11.69
C LEU A 152 -2.41 -12.84 11.92
N GLN A 153 -1.55 -12.95 10.91
CA GLN A 153 -0.28 -12.23 10.86
C GLN A 153 -0.54 -10.84 10.26
N ILE A 154 -0.41 -9.80 11.08
CA ILE A 154 -0.77 -8.43 10.71
C ILE A 154 0.46 -7.71 10.15
N ILE A 155 0.35 -7.25 8.91
CA ILE A 155 1.34 -6.43 8.22
C ILE A 155 0.74 -5.04 8.06
N PHE A 156 1.44 -4.02 8.55
CA PHE A 156 0.97 -2.65 8.51
C PHE A 156 1.94 -1.74 7.77
N ASN A 157 1.41 -1.07 6.75
CA ASN A 157 2.05 0.05 6.08
C ASN A 157 1.36 1.34 6.57
N PRO A 158 1.97 2.13 7.46
CA PRO A 158 1.31 3.28 8.08
C PRO A 158 1.10 4.48 7.15
N ALA A 159 1.19 4.28 5.84
CA ALA A 159 1.04 5.31 4.82
C ALA A 159 -0.44 5.57 4.46
N PRO A 160 -0.86 6.86 4.35
CA PRO A 160 -0.13 8.06 4.77
C PRO A 160 -0.06 8.17 6.30
N MET A 161 1.08 8.59 6.83
CA MET A 161 1.21 8.78 8.26
C MET A 161 0.34 9.95 8.75
N THR A 162 -0.33 9.74 9.87
CA THR A 162 -1.16 10.75 10.56
C THR A 162 -0.99 10.59 12.06
N ALA A 163 -1.30 11.63 12.84
CA ALA A 163 -1.22 11.56 14.30
C ALA A 163 -2.07 10.42 14.92
N ALA A 164 -3.18 10.06 14.28
CA ALA A 164 -4.06 8.99 14.75
C ALA A 164 -3.39 7.60 14.77
N VAL A 165 -2.33 7.38 14.00
CA VAL A 165 -1.61 6.09 13.96
C VAL A 165 -1.00 5.76 15.32
N GLU A 166 -0.60 6.76 16.09
CA GLU A 166 -0.03 6.59 17.44
C GLU A 166 -1.02 5.95 18.44
N ASP A 167 -2.32 6.12 18.21
CA ASP A 167 -3.39 5.60 19.05
C ASP A 167 -3.85 4.19 18.62
N TYR A 168 -3.27 3.62 17.55
CA TYR A 168 -3.65 2.29 17.08
C TYR A 168 -3.01 1.19 17.95
N PRO A 169 -3.60 -0.02 18.03
CA PRO A 169 -3.05 -1.13 18.81
C PRO A 169 -1.84 -1.77 18.10
N LEU A 170 -0.78 -0.96 17.89
CA LEU A 170 0.41 -1.30 17.10
C LEU A 170 1.21 -2.47 17.69
N ASP A 171 1.10 -2.75 18.99
CA ASP A 171 1.73 -3.91 19.65
C ASP A 171 1.23 -5.27 19.09
N SER A 172 0.10 -5.26 18.40
CA SER A 172 -0.46 -6.44 17.74
C SER A 172 0.05 -6.63 16.32
N VAL A 173 0.82 -5.68 15.78
CA VAL A 173 1.39 -5.75 14.42
C VAL A 173 2.58 -6.68 14.41
N ASN A 174 2.62 -7.61 13.47
CA ASN A 174 3.72 -8.57 13.32
C ASN A 174 4.83 -8.06 12.41
N MET A 175 4.48 -7.20 11.44
CA MET A 175 5.44 -6.62 10.50
C MET A 175 5.05 -5.21 10.11
N PHE A 176 5.98 -4.28 10.23
CA PHE A 176 5.88 -2.93 9.67
C PHE A 176 6.65 -2.84 8.36
N VAL A 177 6.03 -2.24 7.34
CA VAL A 177 6.71 -1.82 6.11
C VAL A 177 6.51 -0.33 5.95
N LEU A 178 7.58 0.44 6.07
CA LEU A 178 7.53 1.90 6.15
C LEU A 178 8.69 2.53 5.37
N ASN A 179 8.55 3.78 5.01
CA ASN A 179 9.62 4.59 4.44
C ASN A 179 10.29 5.47 5.52
N GLU A 180 11.26 6.30 5.12
CA GLU A 180 12.00 7.17 6.02
C GLU A 180 11.10 8.19 6.73
N ILE A 181 10.09 8.74 6.05
CA ILE A 181 9.14 9.71 6.62
C ILE A 181 8.28 9.05 7.70
N GLU A 182 7.67 7.91 7.38
CA GLU A 182 6.85 7.14 8.31
C GLU A 182 7.65 6.63 9.50
N GLY A 183 8.90 6.23 9.25
CA GLY A 183 9.84 5.83 10.30
C GLY A 183 10.22 6.98 11.23
N GLN A 184 10.47 8.15 10.68
CA GLN A 184 10.74 9.36 11.46
C GLN A 184 9.55 9.75 12.33
N GLU A 185 8.35 9.75 11.78
CA GLU A 185 7.12 10.08 12.55
C GLU A 185 6.91 9.09 13.71
N LEU A 186 7.15 7.79 13.51
CA LEU A 186 6.97 6.78 14.55
C LEU A 186 8.09 6.76 15.60
N THR A 187 9.31 7.18 15.27
CA THR A 187 10.46 7.00 16.17
C THR A 187 11.09 8.31 16.64
N GLY A 188 10.84 9.42 15.93
CA GLY A 188 11.52 10.68 16.10
C GLY A 188 12.94 10.72 15.52
N GLU A 189 13.41 9.63 14.91
CA GLU A 189 14.76 9.47 14.38
C GLU A 189 14.78 9.72 12.86
N THR A 190 15.89 10.26 12.35
CA THR A 190 16.04 10.57 10.91
C THR A 190 16.99 9.61 10.19
N GLU A 191 17.98 9.08 10.91
CA GLU A 191 18.95 8.16 10.31
C GLU A 191 18.36 6.74 10.20
N PRO A 192 18.50 6.06 9.06
CA PRO A 192 17.87 4.77 8.83
C PRO A 192 18.20 3.68 9.87
N GLU A 193 19.42 3.65 10.41
CA GLU A 193 19.76 2.71 11.47
C GLU A 193 19.09 3.10 12.80
N ALA A 194 19.01 4.39 13.12
CA ALA A 194 18.33 4.87 14.32
C ALA A 194 16.83 4.61 14.25
N ILE A 195 16.20 4.83 13.08
CA ILE A 195 14.78 4.47 12.85
C ILE A 195 14.55 2.98 13.14
N LEU A 196 15.36 2.09 12.57
CA LEU A 196 15.23 0.65 12.80
C LEU A 196 15.40 0.26 14.27
N MET A 197 16.37 0.89 14.95
CA MET A 197 16.57 0.67 16.40
C MET A 197 15.40 1.18 17.22
N GLY A 198 14.87 2.36 16.89
CA GLY A 198 13.67 2.93 17.51
C GLY A 198 12.45 2.03 17.35
N MET A 199 12.23 1.51 16.14
CA MET A 199 11.16 0.55 15.85
C MET A 199 11.33 -0.75 16.65
N GLN A 200 12.54 -1.30 16.68
CA GLN A 200 12.82 -2.51 17.46
C GLN A 200 12.65 -2.29 18.97
N TYR A 201 13.00 -1.13 19.48
CA TYR A 201 12.80 -0.77 20.88
C TYR A 201 11.30 -0.65 21.22
N ARG A 202 10.53 0.03 20.35
CA ARG A 202 9.08 0.27 20.53
C ARG A 202 8.25 -1.00 20.32
N PHE A 203 8.59 -1.79 19.30
CA PHE A 203 7.83 -2.96 18.85
C PHE A 203 8.71 -4.20 18.77
N ALA A 204 9.27 -4.62 19.91
CA ALA A 204 10.28 -5.66 20.01
C ALA A 204 9.90 -7.02 19.40
N LYS A 205 8.61 -7.31 19.25
CA LYS A 205 8.09 -8.56 18.66
C LYS A 205 7.86 -8.45 17.16
N ALA A 206 7.82 -7.25 16.62
CA ALA A 206 7.54 -7.02 15.21
C ALA A 206 8.83 -7.08 14.37
N GLN A 207 8.64 -7.47 13.12
CA GLN A 207 9.63 -7.29 12.07
C GLN A 207 9.48 -5.88 11.51
N THR A 208 10.57 -5.20 11.16
CA THR A 208 10.52 -3.89 10.50
C THR A 208 11.29 -3.90 9.20
N ILE A 209 10.64 -3.43 8.15
CA ILE A 209 11.25 -3.19 6.85
C ILE A 209 11.18 -1.69 6.57
N LEU A 210 12.35 -1.08 6.38
CA LEU A 210 12.53 0.32 6.04
C LEU A 210 12.93 0.44 4.57
N THR A 211 12.07 0.99 3.74
CA THR A 211 12.35 1.28 2.33
C THR A 211 13.07 2.62 2.19
N LEU A 212 14.13 2.66 1.39
CA LEU A 212 15.05 3.80 1.21
C LEU A 212 15.11 4.26 -0.27
N GLY A 213 14.02 4.07 -1.01
CA GLY A 213 13.93 4.41 -2.43
C GLY A 213 15.07 3.79 -3.24
N LYS A 214 15.86 4.62 -3.93
CA LYS A 214 17.01 4.18 -4.75
C LYS A 214 18.11 3.46 -3.96
N ASN A 215 18.11 3.57 -2.64
CA ASN A 215 19.08 2.90 -1.75
C ASN A 215 18.62 1.51 -1.32
N GLY A 216 17.44 1.04 -1.77
CA GLY A 216 16.91 -0.27 -1.49
C GLY A 216 16.12 -0.36 -0.21
N ALA A 217 16.33 -1.41 0.57
CA ALA A 217 15.60 -1.66 1.81
C ALA A 217 16.51 -2.20 2.91
N ARG A 218 16.09 -1.96 4.15
CA ARG A 218 16.69 -2.53 5.35
C ARG A 218 15.63 -3.32 6.13
N TYR A 219 16.08 -4.34 6.81
CA TYR A 219 15.25 -5.20 7.63
C TYR A 219 15.87 -5.39 8.99
N ILE A 220 15.03 -5.47 10.02
CA ILE A 220 15.42 -5.86 11.38
C ILE A 220 14.33 -6.72 12.01
N ASP A 221 14.77 -7.75 12.73
CA ASP A 221 13.98 -8.51 13.70
C ASP A 221 14.83 -8.75 14.96
N HIS A 222 14.34 -9.61 15.88
CA HIS A 222 15.06 -9.96 17.11
C HIS A 222 16.39 -10.74 16.86
N SER A 223 16.59 -11.32 15.67
CA SER A 223 17.68 -12.23 15.37
C SER A 223 18.67 -11.70 14.34
N GLN A 224 18.25 -10.82 13.43
CA GLN A 224 19.08 -10.43 12.30
C GLN A 224 18.78 -9.02 11.79
N ARG A 225 19.74 -8.46 11.08
CA ARG A 225 19.67 -7.20 10.34
C ARG A 225 20.18 -7.42 8.93
N LEU A 226 19.43 -6.91 7.95
CA LEU A 226 19.76 -7.10 6.55
C LEU A 226 19.69 -5.75 5.80
N LYS A 227 20.48 -5.68 4.74
CA LYS A 227 20.48 -4.57 3.78
C LYS A 227 20.41 -5.17 2.39
N VAL A 228 19.46 -4.70 1.60
CA VAL A 228 19.31 -5.09 0.20
C VAL A 228 19.33 -3.84 -0.66
N ALA A 229 20.22 -3.80 -1.64
CA ALA A 229 20.33 -2.65 -2.55
C ALA A 229 19.23 -2.70 -3.63
N ALA A 230 18.74 -1.53 -4.04
CA ALA A 230 17.87 -1.46 -5.20
C ALA A 230 18.68 -1.53 -6.50
N PRO A 231 18.17 -2.19 -7.54
CA PRO A 231 18.74 -2.09 -8.88
C PRO A 231 18.78 -0.65 -9.39
N LYS A 232 19.85 -0.29 -10.10
CA LYS A 232 19.97 1.03 -10.72
C LYS A 232 19.17 1.07 -12.02
N VAL A 233 18.15 1.91 -12.07
CA VAL A 233 17.27 2.06 -13.24
C VAL A 233 17.07 3.54 -13.58
N ARG A 234 16.59 3.82 -14.81
CA ARG A 234 16.13 5.14 -15.18
C ARG A 234 14.70 5.34 -14.68
N VAL A 235 14.51 6.24 -13.74
CA VAL A 235 13.21 6.57 -13.17
C VAL A 235 12.38 7.39 -14.17
N VAL A 236 11.13 6.96 -14.37
CA VAL A 236 10.10 7.66 -15.15
C VAL A 236 9.02 8.19 -14.21
N ASP A 237 8.53 7.35 -13.29
CA ASP A 237 7.46 7.68 -12.35
C ASP A 237 7.64 6.84 -11.08
N THR A 238 7.55 7.44 -9.90
CA THR A 238 7.72 6.72 -8.62
C THR A 238 6.39 6.24 -8.01
N THR A 239 5.27 6.54 -8.67
CA THR A 239 3.94 6.13 -8.21
C THR A 239 3.85 4.61 -8.09
N ALA A 240 3.22 4.13 -7.02
CA ALA A 240 3.05 2.71 -6.70
C ALA A 240 4.34 1.88 -6.50
N ALA A 241 5.53 2.49 -6.46
CA ALA A 241 6.77 1.75 -6.20
C ALA A 241 6.78 1.06 -4.83
N GLY A 242 6.36 1.77 -3.77
CA GLY A 242 6.20 1.22 -2.43
C GLY A 242 5.14 0.13 -2.36
N ASP A 243 4.00 0.33 -3.03
CA ASP A 243 2.92 -0.65 -3.11
C ASP A 243 3.36 -1.93 -3.83
N THR A 244 4.12 -1.77 -4.92
CA THR A 244 4.75 -2.87 -5.67
C THR A 244 5.73 -3.64 -4.80
N PHE A 245 6.61 -2.93 -4.07
CA PHE A 245 7.55 -3.53 -3.12
C PHE A 245 6.81 -4.41 -2.10
N ILE A 246 5.78 -3.86 -1.44
CA ILE A 246 4.99 -4.58 -0.42
C ILE A 246 4.31 -5.81 -1.02
N GLY A 247 3.69 -5.68 -2.18
CA GLY A 247 3.00 -6.79 -2.84
C GLY A 247 3.94 -7.95 -3.16
N TYR A 248 5.10 -7.68 -3.76
CA TYR A 248 6.09 -8.70 -4.10
C TYR A 248 6.74 -9.32 -2.86
N LEU A 249 7.08 -8.50 -1.86
CA LEU A 249 7.61 -8.97 -0.58
C LEU A 249 6.67 -10.00 0.05
N LEU A 250 5.40 -9.64 0.23
CA LEU A 250 4.45 -10.52 0.92
C LEU A 250 4.09 -11.75 0.09
N ALA A 251 4.08 -11.66 -1.23
CA ALA A 251 3.90 -12.82 -2.10
C ALA A 251 5.01 -13.85 -1.91
N GLU A 252 6.28 -13.43 -1.81
CA GLU A 252 7.42 -14.31 -1.56
C GLU A 252 7.40 -14.90 -0.14
N LEU A 253 7.08 -14.08 0.86
CA LEU A 253 6.93 -14.57 2.24
C LEU A 253 5.77 -15.58 2.38
N ALA A 254 4.65 -15.37 1.69
CA ALA A 254 3.53 -16.31 1.66
C ALA A 254 3.92 -17.67 1.04
N ARG A 255 4.91 -17.70 0.13
CA ARG A 255 5.54 -18.91 -0.42
C ARG A 255 6.64 -19.48 0.50
N LYS A 256 6.83 -18.91 1.69
CA LYS A 256 7.88 -19.30 2.64
C LYS A 256 9.31 -19.16 2.10
N ARG A 257 9.54 -18.19 1.22
CA ARG A 257 10.89 -17.84 0.77
C ARG A 257 11.66 -17.14 1.90
N PRO A 258 12.99 -17.29 1.95
CA PRO A 258 13.82 -16.55 2.90
C PRO A 258 13.62 -15.04 2.76
N ILE A 259 13.65 -14.32 3.89
CA ILE A 259 13.43 -12.86 3.91
C ILE A 259 14.39 -12.10 2.98
N VAL A 260 15.65 -12.55 2.86
CA VAL A 260 16.64 -11.94 1.95
C VAL A 260 16.14 -11.99 0.51
N SER A 261 15.75 -13.18 0.03
CA SER A 261 15.25 -13.36 -1.34
C SER A 261 13.95 -12.60 -1.57
N ALA A 262 13.07 -12.55 -0.57
CA ALA A 262 11.83 -11.79 -0.66
C ALA A 262 12.09 -10.27 -0.80
N LEU A 263 13.05 -9.73 -0.06
CA LEU A 263 13.49 -8.33 -0.17
C LEU A 263 14.15 -8.03 -1.53
N GLU A 264 14.99 -8.94 -2.03
CA GLU A 264 15.63 -8.81 -3.35
C GLU A 264 14.58 -8.75 -4.47
N THR A 265 13.63 -9.68 -4.48
CA THR A 265 12.52 -9.70 -5.46
C THR A 265 11.66 -8.44 -5.35
N ALA A 266 11.35 -7.99 -4.13
CA ALA A 266 10.59 -6.76 -3.90
C ALA A 266 11.32 -5.51 -4.43
N CYS A 267 12.63 -5.39 -4.19
CA CYS A 267 13.46 -4.31 -4.72
C CYS A 267 13.50 -4.33 -6.27
N GLN A 268 13.63 -5.51 -6.88
CA GLN A 268 13.63 -5.67 -8.34
C GLN A 268 12.28 -5.25 -8.94
N ALA A 269 11.17 -5.70 -8.36
CA ALA A 269 9.84 -5.35 -8.83
C ALA A 269 9.55 -3.84 -8.70
N ALA A 270 9.91 -3.22 -7.56
CA ALA A 270 9.80 -1.79 -7.36
C ALA A 270 10.68 -0.99 -8.33
N ALA A 271 11.90 -1.45 -8.60
CA ALA A 271 12.79 -0.83 -9.58
C ALA A 271 12.23 -0.91 -11.00
N LEU A 272 11.61 -2.03 -11.39
CA LEU A 272 10.95 -2.16 -12.69
C LEU A 272 9.69 -1.28 -12.77
N CYS A 273 8.90 -1.19 -11.71
CA CYS A 273 7.74 -0.31 -11.60
C CYS A 273 8.09 1.14 -11.92
N VAL A 274 9.14 1.70 -11.33
CA VAL A 274 9.51 3.11 -11.53
C VAL A 274 10.04 3.43 -12.93
N THR A 275 10.28 2.44 -13.78
CA THR A 275 10.65 2.66 -15.20
C THR A 275 9.43 2.90 -16.08
N ARG A 276 8.22 2.75 -15.57
CA ARG A 276 6.94 2.86 -16.28
C ARG A 276 6.12 4.01 -15.70
N SER A 277 5.23 4.59 -16.49
CA SER A 277 4.34 5.67 -16.03
C SER A 277 3.03 5.11 -15.52
N GLY A 278 2.47 5.74 -14.50
CA GLY A 278 1.17 5.43 -13.91
C GLY A 278 1.25 4.63 -12.62
N ALA A 279 0.09 4.48 -11.93
CA ALA A 279 -0.02 3.73 -10.67
C ALA A 279 -0.14 2.22 -10.95
N VAL A 280 -1.38 1.74 -11.10
CA VAL A 280 -1.68 0.31 -11.32
C VAL A 280 -1.00 -0.22 -12.60
N ASP A 281 -0.93 0.59 -13.66
CA ASP A 281 -0.40 0.16 -14.97
C ASP A 281 1.14 0.03 -14.97
N SER A 282 1.83 0.60 -14.00
CA SER A 282 3.28 0.46 -13.85
C SER A 282 3.70 -0.81 -13.11
N ILE A 283 2.78 -1.44 -12.36
CA ILE A 283 3.05 -2.62 -11.53
C ILE A 283 3.40 -3.82 -12.42
N PRO A 284 4.63 -4.34 -12.37
CA PRO A 284 5.05 -5.45 -13.22
C PRO A 284 4.31 -6.75 -12.87
N THR A 285 4.28 -7.68 -13.82
CA THR A 285 3.90 -9.08 -13.59
C THR A 285 5.14 -9.92 -13.31
N LEU A 286 4.96 -11.17 -12.85
CA LEU A 286 6.08 -12.13 -12.74
C LEU A 286 6.78 -12.37 -14.09
N HIS A 287 6.05 -12.32 -15.19
CA HIS A 287 6.64 -12.45 -16.52
C HIS A 287 7.60 -11.31 -16.82
N ASP A 288 7.16 -10.06 -16.59
CA ASP A 288 8.02 -8.88 -16.76
C ASP A 288 9.30 -8.96 -15.92
N LEU A 289 9.22 -9.50 -14.71
CA LEU A 289 10.37 -9.61 -13.82
C LEU A 289 11.40 -10.63 -14.34
N ASN A 290 10.92 -11.75 -14.88
CA ASN A 290 11.77 -12.81 -15.42
C ASN A 290 12.46 -12.43 -16.76
N GLU A 291 11.94 -11.44 -17.49
CA GLU A 291 12.55 -10.96 -18.73
C GLU A 291 13.74 -10.00 -18.48
N VAL A 292 13.86 -9.45 -17.28
CA VAL A 292 14.90 -8.47 -16.91
C VAL A 292 16.03 -9.10 -16.10
N THR A 293 15.82 -10.31 -15.55
CA THR A 293 16.84 -11.10 -14.84
C THR A 293 17.59 -12.00 -15.78
#